data_d77e38e7a129505407f03667d1cae01b
#
_entry.id   d77e38e7a129505407f03667d1cae01b
#
_cell.length_a   1.000
_cell.length_b   1.000
_cell.length_c   1.000
_cell.angle_alpha   90.00
_cell.angle_beta   90.00
_cell.angle_gamma   90.00
#
_symmetry.space_group_name_H-M   'P 1'
#
loop_
_entity.id
_entity.type
_entity.pdbx_description
1 polymer ?
#
loop_
_entity_poly.entity_id
_entity_poly.type
_entity_poly.pdbx_seq_one_letter_code
_entity_poly.pdbx_strand_id
1 'polypeptide(L)'
;AENFNIGTPSVRRYLGLYHENFGDTPEEIYEKIETNSQERIIVACDEVQTEEQARQYANVSEDYKTHRIDLNFRPDGTSQYKIAFVPKQGISAVDFEEVKERYKSLFTSYSCPKPLKFSTQPSDLILTVSLFDFHHGKQIWGQESGTADYGIEASKKSFINYISYVLFSIEDKYFDEIVLEIGGDFFNSNGSDAATKKGTPMAEDARYLKTENYAEEMLVTAIDMLSTHCNKVNVVVIPGNHDADRLVVFSHFLAAWYRSNDEVVINDTPLTHKTLRYGTVYLLYTHQMLTDIIPLMASLNPVAFAECHTRIANVGHLHTRKDTTTTRDYDHGIEVVQHPALIPGDSWSVEKGYISSRQGLIRVFHKKFGKLAEFNYEPHFFISD
;
A
#
# COMPACT_ATOMS: atom_id res chain seq x y z
N ALA A 1 31.28 27.96 -8.48
CA ALA A 1 31.06 26.80 -7.59
C ALA A 1 30.01 25.91 -8.24
N GLU A 2 30.45 24.96 -9.03
CA GLU A 2 29.59 24.01 -9.74
C GLU A 2 29.32 22.80 -8.86
N ASN A 3 28.08 22.37 -8.87
CA ASN A 3 27.52 21.27 -8.11
C ASN A 3 28.21 19.94 -8.40
N PHE A 4 28.94 19.39 -7.46
CA PHE A 4 29.35 17.98 -7.47
C PHE A 4 28.49 17.21 -6.45
N ASN A 5 27.69 16.30 -6.98
CA ASN A 5 26.93 15.32 -6.20
C ASN A 5 27.90 14.22 -5.77
N ILE A 6 28.54 14.37 -4.60
CA ILE A 6 29.58 13.46 -4.11
C ILE A 6 28.99 12.70 -2.91
N GLY A 7 28.82 11.38 -3.08
CA GLY A 7 28.36 10.50 -1.99
C GLY A 7 29.36 10.41 -0.83
N THR A 8 28.89 9.98 0.32
CA THR A 8 29.59 9.94 1.62
C THR A 8 31.04 9.40 1.61
N PRO A 9 31.43 8.40 0.75
CA PRO A 9 32.82 7.96 0.64
C PRO A 9 33.76 8.98 0.00
N SER A 10 33.24 9.87 -0.84
CA SER A 10 34.04 10.87 -1.57
C SER A 10 34.40 12.05 -0.68
N VAL A 11 33.55 12.41 0.27
CA VAL A 11 33.84 13.48 1.25
C VAL A 11 35.02 13.08 2.13
N ARG A 12 35.10 11.83 2.55
CA ARG A 12 36.26 11.30 3.35
C ARG A 12 37.57 11.36 2.57
N ARG A 13 37.52 11.09 1.27
CA ARG A 13 38.72 11.16 0.40
C ARG A 13 39.15 12.61 0.17
N TYR A 14 38.22 13.55 0.09
CA TYR A 14 38.53 14.98 -0.06
C TYR A 14 39.11 15.59 1.22
N LEU A 15 38.58 15.22 2.37
CA LEU A 15 39.14 15.64 3.68
C LEU A 15 40.54 15.07 3.89
N GLY A 16 40.81 13.80 3.53
CA GLY A 16 42.16 13.21 3.55
C GLY A 16 43.15 13.99 2.66
N LEU A 17 42.73 14.36 1.44
CA LEU A 17 43.54 15.16 0.50
C LEU A 17 43.76 16.61 0.96
N TYR A 18 42.82 17.16 1.74
CA TYR A 18 42.97 18.50 2.32
C TYR A 18 44.02 18.50 3.44
N HIS A 19 44.03 17.49 4.31
CA HIS A 19 45.04 17.32 5.37
C HIS A 19 46.45 17.08 4.81
N GLU A 20 46.58 16.33 3.70
CA GLU A 20 47.88 16.08 3.05
C GLU A 20 48.49 17.33 2.41
N ASN A 21 47.67 18.34 2.02
CA ASN A 21 48.16 19.49 1.25
C ASN A 21 48.25 20.80 2.04
N PHE A 22 47.65 20.92 3.22
CA PHE A 22 47.52 22.22 3.92
C PHE A 22 47.99 22.24 5.38
N GLY A 23 48.63 21.15 5.86
CA GLY A 23 49.26 21.09 7.18
C GLY A 23 48.29 21.17 8.35
N ASP A 24 48.60 20.41 9.41
CA ASP A 24 47.79 20.23 10.61
C ASP A 24 47.48 21.55 11.35
N THR A 25 46.25 21.98 11.25
CA THR A 25 45.57 22.64 12.33
C THR A 25 44.51 21.69 12.85
N PRO A 26 44.46 21.38 14.14
CA PRO A 26 43.37 20.59 14.72
C PRO A 26 42.13 21.47 14.79
N GLU A 27 41.47 21.67 13.67
CA GLU A 27 40.14 22.27 13.66
C GLU A 27 39.10 21.16 13.79
N GLU A 28 38.39 21.30 14.87
CA GLU A 28 37.22 20.55 15.31
C GLU A 28 36.24 20.35 14.17
N ILE A 29 36.04 19.10 13.75
CA ILE A 29 35.05 18.75 12.70
C ILE A 29 33.69 18.67 13.38
N TYR A 30 32.97 19.78 13.39
CA TYR A 30 31.54 19.78 13.65
C TYR A 30 30.81 19.50 12.33
N GLU A 31 30.11 18.41 12.24
CA GLU A 31 29.17 18.19 11.19
C GLU A 31 27.75 18.44 11.70
N LYS A 32 27.20 19.62 11.43
CA LYS A 32 25.79 19.91 11.65
C LYS A 32 25.03 19.43 10.43
N ILE A 33 24.40 18.26 10.54
CA ILE A 33 23.57 17.73 9.48
C ILE A 33 22.12 18.12 9.77
N GLU A 34 21.60 19.05 9.00
CA GLU A 34 20.15 19.33 8.94
C GLU A 34 19.49 18.27 8.03
N THR A 35 18.87 17.26 8.64
CA THR A 35 18.00 16.35 7.93
C THR A 35 16.59 16.46 8.51
N ASN A 36 15.66 16.98 7.72
CA ASN A 36 14.23 16.98 7.99
C ASN A 36 13.85 17.35 9.45
N SER A 37 14.05 18.62 9.83
CA SER A 37 13.63 19.21 11.10
C SER A 37 14.24 18.67 12.39
N GLN A 38 15.24 17.80 12.35
CA GLN A 38 15.98 17.39 13.54
C GLN A 38 17.44 17.84 13.46
N GLU A 39 17.83 18.82 14.28
CA GLU A 39 19.23 19.16 14.50
C GLU A 39 19.91 17.98 15.21
N ARG A 40 20.91 17.37 14.57
CA ARG A 40 21.80 16.40 15.21
C ARG A 40 23.16 17.01 15.36
N ILE A 41 23.73 16.87 16.55
CA ILE A 41 25.13 17.23 16.80
C ILE A 41 25.90 15.91 16.83
N ILE A 42 26.91 15.77 15.96
CA ILE A 42 27.75 14.59 15.92
C ILE A 42 29.17 15.01 16.28
N VAL A 43 29.71 14.42 17.35
CA VAL A 43 31.08 14.64 17.80
C VAL A 43 31.91 13.40 17.49
N ALA A 44 32.96 13.58 16.68
CA ALA A 44 33.90 12.52 16.34
C ALA A 44 35.33 13.10 16.44
N CYS A 45 35.96 12.95 17.60
CA CYS A 45 37.28 13.47 17.88
C CYS A 45 38.10 12.39 18.63
N ASP A 46 39.41 12.35 18.38
CA ASP A 46 40.29 11.38 19.00
C ASP A 46 40.52 11.64 20.50
N GLU A 47 40.33 12.89 20.92
CA GLU A 47 40.46 13.32 22.32
C GLU A 47 39.22 13.02 23.17
N VAL A 48 38.10 12.66 22.52
CA VAL A 48 36.81 12.40 23.17
C VAL A 48 36.60 10.91 23.36
N GLN A 49 36.58 10.45 24.60
CA GLN A 49 36.36 9.04 24.96
C GLN A 49 35.10 8.82 25.79
N THR A 50 34.44 9.89 26.23
CA THR A 50 33.19 9.83 27.02
C THR A 50 32.13 10.79 26.53
N GLU A 51 30.88 10.52 26.90
CA GLU A 51 29.78 11.43 26.62
C GLU A 51 29.99 12.83 27.23
N GLU A 52 30.52 12.87 28.45
CA GLU A 52 30.77 14.13 29.14
C GLU A 52 31.82 14.98 28.43
N GLN A 53 32.90 14.36 27.96
CA GLN A 53 33.92 15.01 27.14
C GLN A 53 33.34 15.50 25.81
N ALA A 54 32.48 14.71 25.16
CA ALA A 54 31.82 15.12 23.93
C ALA A 54 30.90 16.34 24.15
N ARG A 55 30.19 16.38 25.27
CA ARG A 55 29.34 17.51 25.63
C ARG A 55 30.14 18.80 25.87
N GLN A 56 31.25 18.68 26.56
CA GLN A 56 32.14 19.82 26.81
C GLN A 56 32.80 20.28 25.51
N TYR A 57 33.31 19.37 24.73
CA TYR A 57 34.02 19.64 23.47
C TYR A 57 33.14 20.36 22.46
N ALA A 58 31.89 19.93 22.27
CA ALA A 58 30.95 20.49 21.30
C ALA A 58 29.96 21.51 21.92
N ASN A 59 30.18 21.90 23.19
CA ASN A 59 29.29 22.78 23.94
C ASN A 59 27.79 22.40 23.81
N VAL A 60 27.50 21.08 23.92
CA VAL A 60 26.16 20.53 23.78
C VAL A 60 25.34 20.86 25.02
N SER A 61 24.26 21.63 24.85
CA SER A 61 23.39 22.02 25.95
C SER A 61 22.68 20.84 26.59
N GLU A 62 22.17 21.04 27.82
CA GLU A 62 21.38 20.03 28.52
C GLU A 62 20.07 19.65 27.82
N ASP A 63 19.60 20.45 26.85
CA ASP A 63 18.41 20.18 26.05
C ASP A 63 18.60 19.04 25.03
N TYR A 64 19.83 18.56 24.89
CA TYR A 64 20.15 17.43 24.03
C TYR A 64 20.38 16.15 24.84
N LYS A 65 19.88 15.04 24.33
CA LYS A 65 20.18 13.68 24.84
C LYS A 65 21.07 12.92 23.88
N THR A 66 21.86 12.02 24.42
CA THR A 66 22.64 11.10 23.61
C THR A 66 21.72 10.14 22.88
N HIS A 67 21.88 10.08 21.56
CA HIS A 67 21.11 9.21 20.69
C HIS A 67 21.87 7.92 20.38
N ARG A 68 23.17 8.03 20.09
CA ARG A 68 24.01 6.91 19.69
C ARG A 68 25.47 7.16 20.03
N ILE A 69 26.15 6.10 20.42
CA ILE A 69 27.60 6.07 20.61
C ILE A 69 28.15 4.93 19.76
N ASP A 70 28.99 5.24 18.79
CA ASP A 70 29.71 4.28 17.97
C ASP A 70 31.19 4.29 18.32
N LEU A 71 31.82 3.13 18.36
CA LEU A 71 33.27 2.98 18.49
C LEU A 71 33.84 2.47 17.15
N ASN A 72 34.58 3.32 16.50
CA ASN A 72 35.20 3.00 15.21
C ASN A 72 36.66 2.54 15.47
N PHE A 73 37.00 1.33 15.06
CA PHE A 73 38.39 0.83 15.08
C PHE A 73 39.09 1.23 13.78
N ARG A 74 40.27 1.80 13.91
CA ARG A 74 41.12 2.17 12.78
C ARG A 74 42.12 1.10 12.45
N PRO A 75 42.65 1.05 11.21
CA PRO A 75 43.63 0.06 10.80
C PRO A 75 45.00 0.14 11.57
N ASP A 76 45.29 1.29 12.18
CA ASP A 76 46.47 1.55 12.98
C ASP A 76 46.35 1.05 14.43
N GLY A 77 45.22 0.43 14.79
CA GLY A 77 44.95 -0.09 16.12
C GLY A 77 44.34 0.95 17.09
N THR A 78 44.17 2.19 16.66
CA THR A 78 43.50 3.22 17.47
C THR A 78 41.97 3.11 17.32
N SER A 79 41.25 3.67 18.31
CA SER A 79 39.79 3.71 18.25
C SER A 79 39.31 5.16 18.41
N GLN A 80 38.23 5.47 17.74
CA GLN A 80 37.57 6.78 17.80
C GLN A 80 36.11 6.63 18.21
N TYR A 81 35.69 7.37 19.22
CA TYR A 81 34.29 7.49 19.57
C TYR A 81 33.58 8.48 18.66
N LYS A 82 32.41 8.09 18.19
CA LYS A 82 31.48 8.95 17.48
C LYS A 82 30.19 9.04 18.29
N ILE A 83 29.90 10.19 18.84
CA ILE A 83 28.75 10.40 19.72
C ILE A 83 27.77 11.35 19.05
N ALA A 84 26.52 10.89 18.91
CA ALA A 84 25.45 11.66 18.32
C ALA A 84 24.44 12.11 19.37
N PHE A 85 24.15 13.38 19.39
CA PHE A 85 23.17 14.00 20.26
C PHE A 85 21.94 14.45 19.45
N VAL A 86 20.76 14.34 20.06
CA VAL A 86 19.48 14.84 19.52
C VAL A 86 18.78 15.66 20.58
N PRO A 87 17.96 16.66 20.21
CA PRO A 87 17.18 17.42 21.18
C PRO A 87 16.38 16.53 22.11
N LYS A 88 16.34 16.82 23.41
CA LYS A 88 15.51 16.11 24.41
C LYS A 88 14.03 16.29 24.14
N GLN A 89 13.64 17.48 23.71
CA GLN A 89 12.32 17.71 23.19
C GLN A 89 12.34 17.20 21.74
N GLY A 90 11.64 16.09 21.50
CA GLY A 90 11.07 15.90 20.17
C GLY A 90 10.31 17.18 19.85
N ILE A 91 10.33 17.60 18.56
CA ILE A 91 9.66 18.76 17.97
C ILE A 91 8.80 19.43 19.02
N SER A 92 9.12 20.68 19.38
CA SER A 92 8.29 21.45 20.33
C SER A 92 6.86 21.07 19.98
N ALA A 93 6.07 20.69 20.96
CA ALA A 93 4.69 20.32 20.65
C ALA A 93 4.13 21.52 19.85
N VAL A 94 4.31 21.47 18.55
CA VAL A 94 3.50 22.25 17.62
C VAL A 94 2.15 21.85 18.12
N ASP A 95 1.45 22.81 18.70
CA ASP A 95 0.24 22.54 19.45
C ASP A 95 -0.58 21.65 18.54
N PHE A 96 -0.72 20.38 18.90
CA PHE A 96 -1.39 19.38 18.04
C PHE A 96 -2.79 19.88 17.71
N GLU A 97 -3.38 20.70 18.60
CA GLU A 97 -4.64 21.37 18.37
C GLU A 97 -4.50 22.52 17.36
N GLU A 98 -3.39 23.27 17.34
CA GLU A 98 -3.15 24.29 16.31
C GLU A 98 -2.96 23.67 14.93
N VAL A 99 -2.19 22.59 14.84
CA VAL A 99 -2.05 21.81 13.60
C VAL A 99 -3.39 21.23 13.18
N LYS A 100 -4.13 20.63 14.10
CA LYS A 100 -5.45 20.07 13.86
C LYS A 100 -6.45 21.12 13.39
N GLU A 101 -6.49 22.31 14.01
CA GLU A 101 -7.38 23.39 13.57
C GLU A 101 -6.96 23.98 12.23
N ARG A 102 -5.65 24.10 11.96
CA ARG A 102 -5.14 24.50 10.65
C ARG A 102 -5.50 23.49 9.57
N TYR A 103 -5.36 22.19 9.85
CA TYR A 103 -5.80 21.14 8.93
C TYR A 103 -7.32 21.10 8.79
N LYS A 104 -8.09 21.27 9.86
CA LYS A 104 -9.55 21.40 9.77
C LYS A 104 -9.96 22.55 8.85
N SER A 105 -9.32 23.72 8.95
CA SER A 105 -9.63 24.87 8.08
C SER A 105 -9.31 24.61 6.61
N LEU A 106 -8.26 23.84 6.32
CA LEU A 106 -7.90 23.40 4.98
C LEU A 106 -8.89 22.36 4.43
N PHE A 107 -9.36 21.46 5.29
CA PHE A 107 -10.28 20.40 4.90
C PHE A 107 -11.76 20.80 4.91
N THR A 108 -12.18 21.84 5.63
CA THR A 108 -13.56 22.34 5.58
C THR A 108 -13.91 23.02 4.26
N SER A 109 -12.93 23.47 3.48
CA SER A 109 -13.16 24.00 2.12
C SER A 109 -13.24 22.90 1.04
N TYR A 110 -12.87 21.66 1.39
CA TYR A 110 -12.93 20.53 0.46
C TYR A 110 -14.21 19.74 0.72
N SER A 111 -15.16 19.85 -0.16
CA SER A 111 -16.27 18.92 -0.27
C SER A 111 -15.98 17.99 -1.44
N CYS A 112 -15.88 16.69 -1.17
CA CYS A 112 -15.90 15.71 -2.25
C CYS A 112 -17.17 15.99 -3.10
N PRO A 113 -17.05 16.30 -4.40
CA PRO A 113 -18.22 16.50 -5.23
C PRO A 113 -19.04 15.21 -5.18
N LYS A 114 -20.33 15.32 -4.83
CA LYS A 114 -21.22 14.16 -4.93
C LYS A 114 -21.32 13.79 -6.41
N PRO A 115 -21.10 12.53 -6.79
CA PRO A 115 -21.27 12.10 -8.16
C PRO A 115 -22.70 12.40 -8.63
N LEU A 116 -22.82 12.75 -9.91
CA LEU A 116 -24.13 12.95 -10.52
C LEU A 116 -24.84 11.59 -10.58
N LYS A 117 -25.85 11.40 -9.75
CA LYS A 117 -26.71 10.21 -9.83
C LYS A 117 -27.78 10.40 -10.86
N PHE A 118 -27.88 9.48 -11.80
CA PHE A 118 -28.89 9.52 -12.85
C PHE A 118 -30.28 9.04 -12.39
N SER A 119 -30.35 8.17 -11.39
CA SER A 119 -31.59 7.80 -10.67
C SER A 119 -31.27 7.01 -9.41
N THR A 120 -32.09 7.18 -8.36
CA THR A 120 -32.13 6.22 -7.24
C THR A 120 -33.25 5.24 -7.54
N GLN A 121 -32.92 3.99 -7.85
CA GLN A 121 -33.91 2.94 -8.03
C GLN A 121 -33.73 1.90 -6.91
N PRO A 122 -34.84 1.39 -6.35
CA PRO A 122 -34.77 0.23 -5.47
C PRO A 122 -34.14 -0.95 -6.23
N SER A 123 -33.10 -1.54 -5.65
CA SER A 123 -32.45 -2.73 -6.22
C SER A 123 -32.18 -3.73 -5.11
N ASP A 124 -32.38 -5.01 -5.39
CA ASP A 124 -31.99 -6.13 -4.53
C ASP A 124 -30.67 -6.76 -5.03
N LEU A 125 -29.90 -6.03 -5.84
CA LEU A 125 -28.64 -6.51 -6.44
C LEU A 125 -27.43 -5.85 -5.78
N ILE A 126 -26.41 -6.64 -5.56
CA ILE A 126 -25.06 -6.17 -5.22
C ILE A 126 -24.09 -6.62 -6.32
N LEU A 127 -23.19 -5.72 -6.69
CA LEU A 127 -22.07 -6.01 -7.59
C LEU A 127 -20.78 -6.08 -6.78
N THR A 128 -19.95 -7.09 -7.02
CA THR A 128 -18.57 -7.09 -6.51
C THR A 128 -17.60 -6.92 -7.67
N VAL A 129 -16.62 -6.04 -7.49
CA VAL A 129 -15.55 -5.72 -8.44
C VAL A 129 -14.23 -6.04 -7.78
N SER A 130 -13.59 -7.13 -8.21
CA SER A 130 -12.43 -7.67 -7.53
C SER A 130 -11.12 -7.08 -8.04
N LEU A 131 -10.29 -6.62 -7.12
CA LEU A 131 -8.98 -6.06 -7.36
C LEU A 131 -7.97 -6.70 -6.39
N PHE A 132 -7.61 -7.94 -6.65
CA PHE A 132 -6.64 -8.70 -5.89
C PHE A 132 -5.29 -8.72 -6.62
N ASP A 133 -4.19 -8.66 -5.88
CA ASP A 133 -2.82 -8.82 -6.42
C ASP A 133 -2.54 -7.90 -7.62
N PHE A 134 -2.90 -6.63 -7.49
CA PHE A 134 -2.77 -5.66 -8.58
C PHE A 134 -1.33 -5.19 -8.79
N HIS A 135 -0.51 -5.21 -7.73
CA HIS A 135 0.91 -4.84 -7.72
C HIS A 135 1.22 -3.55 -8.48
N HIS A 136 0.47 -2.49 -8.16
CA HIS A 136 0.71 -1.16 -8.73
C HIS A 136 2.13 -0.69 -8.45
N GLY A 137 2.84 -0.25 -9.50
CA GLY A 137 4.24 0.15 -9.43
C GLY A 137 5.25 -0.94 -9.82
N LYS A 138 4.82 -2.20 -10.01
CA LYS A 138 5.71 -3.30 -10.41
C LYS A 138 6.34 -3.05 -11.78
N GLN A 139 7.65 -3.31 -11.87
CA GLN A 139 8.39 -3.31 -13.13
C GLN A 139 8.56 -4.73 -13.65
N ILE A 140 8.21 -4.96 -14.91
CA ILE A 140 8.46 -6.22 -15.63
C ILE A 140 9.08 -5.89 -16.98
N TRP A 141 10.22 -6.51 -17.28
CA TRP A 141 10.83 -6.45 -18.59
C TRP A 141 10.41 -7.67 -19.42
N GLY A 142 9.72 -7.42 -20.53
CA GLY A 142 9.12 -8.48 -21.35
C GLY A 142 10.12 -9.45 -21.95
N GLN A 143 11.36 -9.01 -22.20
CA GLN A 143 12.40 -9.90 -22.71
C GLN A 143 12.87 -10.95 -21.70
N GLU A 144 12.81 -10.64 -20.39
CA GLU A 144 13.14 -11.61 -19.35
C GLU A 144 11.98 -12.56 -19.04
N SER A 145 10.77 -12.01 -19.08
CA SER A 145 9.57 -12.77 -18.68
C SER A 145 8.88 -13.50 -19.82
N GLY A 146 9.21 -13.19 -21.07
CA GLY A 146 8.46 -13.68 -22.23
C GLY A 146 7.03 -13.12 -22.32
N THR A 147 6.73 -12.06 -21.57
CA THR A 147 5.44 -11.36 -21.56
C THR A 147 5.60 -9.94 -22.13
N ALA A 148 4.63 -9.08 -21.92
CA ALA A 148 4.76 -7.66 -22.28
C ALA A 148 5.52 -6.87 -21.19
N ASP A 149 6.21 -5.79 -21.62
CA ASP A 149 6.72 -4.80 -20.68
C ASP A 149 5.58 -4.24 -19.81
N TYR A 150 5.84 -4.12 -18.52
CA TYR A 150 4.87 -3.60 -17.57
C TYR A 150 5.52 -2.65 -16.58
N GLY A 151 4.88 -1.54 -16.37
CA GLY A 151 5.32 -0.51 -15.46
C GLY A 151 4.12 0.32 -15.01
N ILE A 152 4.36 1.46 -14.40
CA ILE A 152 3.32 2.26 -13.75
C ILE A 152 2.26 2.78 -14.74
N GLU A 153 2.64 3.16 -15.96
CA GLU A 153 1.69 3.63 -16.97
C GLU A 153 0.83 2.47 -17.52
N ALA A 154 1.44 1.29 -17.72
CA ALA A 154 0.72 0.09 -18.12
C ALA A 154 -0.25 -0.37 -17.02
N SER A 155 0.15 -0.27 -15.76
CA SER A 155 -0.68 -0.52 -14.60
C SER A 155 -1.90 0.40 -14.57
N LYS A 156 -1.70 1.72 -14.71
CA LYS A 156 -2.78 2.71 -14.79
C LYS A 156 -3.74 2.41 -15.94
N LYS A 157 -3.21 2.13 -17.12
CA LYS A 157 -4.02 1.77 -18.30
C LYS A 157 -4.83 0.50 -18.07
N SER A 158 -4.21 -0.55 -17.50
CA SER A 158 -4.87 -1.81 -17.17
C SER A 158 -6.04 -1.61 -16.18
N PHE A 159 -5.84 -0.78 -15.16
CA PHE A 159 -6.87 -0.45 -14.19
C PHE A 159 -8.05 0.29 -14.82
N ILE A 160 -7.77 1.34 -15.60
CA ILE A 160 -8.81 2.14 -16.29
C ILE A 160 -9.62 1.26 -17.24
N ASN A 161 -8.95 0.41 -18.01
CA ASN A 161 -9.62 -0.51 -18.93
C ASN A 161 -10.53 -1.50 -18.17
N TYR A 162 -10.07 -2.00 -17.02
CA TYR A 162 -10.87 -2.89 -16.19
C TYR A 162 -12.14 -2.19 -15.66
N ILE A 163 -12.01 -1.00 -15.10
CA ILE A 163 -13.16 -0.24 -14.60
C ILE A 163 -14.12 0.14 -15.75
N SER A 164 -13.59 0.52 -16.92
CA SER A 164 -14.39 0.80 -18.10
C SER A 164 -15.17 -0.43 -18.57
N TYR A 165 -14.55 -1.62 -18.53
CA TYR A 165 -15.25 -2.87 -18.83
C TYR A 165 -16.35 -3.18 -17.80
N VAL A 166 -16.09 -2.94 -16.51
CA VAL A 166 -17.11 -3.10 -15.46
C VAL A 166 -18.31 -2.24 -15.81
N LEU A 167 -18.11 -0.94 -16.07
CA LEU A 167 -19.20 0.01 -16.39
C LEU A 167 -19.95 -0.37 -17.66
N PHE A 168 -19.25 -0.78 -18.71
CA PHE A 168 -19.86 -1.29 -19.93
C PHE A 168 -20.74 -2.52 -19.65
N SER A 169 -20.26 -3.45 -18.82
CA SER A 169 -20.97 -4.70 -18.50
C SER A 169 -22.26 -4.47 -17.68
N ILE A 170 -22.40 -3.31 -17.07
CA ILE A 170 -23.51 -2.95 -16.19
C ILE A 170 -24.31 -1.74 -16.67
N GLU A 171 -24.09 -1.26 -17.91
CA GLU A 171 -24.62 0.01 -18.44
C GLU A 171 -26.12 0.23 -18.16
N ASP A 172 -26.94 -0.83 -18.32
CA ASP A 172 -28.39 -0.78 -18.10
C ASP A 172 -28.83 -1.23 -16.69
N LYS A 173 -27.88 -1.39 -15.74
CA LYS A 173 -28.17 -1.93 -14.42
C LYS A 173 -27.88 -0.93 -13.32
N TYR A 174 -28.71 -0.97 -12.30
CA TYR A 174 -28.54 -0.19 -11.08
C TYR A 174 -28.50 -1.15 -9.86
N PHE A 175 -27.55 -0.91 -8.97
CA PHE A 175 -27.29 -1.78 -7.82
C PHE A 175 -27.65 -1.09 -6.52
N ASP A 176 -28.08 -1.87 -5.52
CA ASP A 176 -28.22 -1.39 -4.16
C ASP A 176 -26.82 -1.01 -3.61
N GLU A 177 -25.86 -1.88 -3.87
CA GLU A 177 -24.48 -1.67 -3.44
C GLU A 177 -23.48 -2.18 -4.49
N ILE A 178 -22.39 -1.44 -4.69
CA ILE A 178 -21.21 -1.93 -5.41
C ILE A 178 -20.07 -2.08 -4.40
N VAL A 179 -19.47 -3.26 -4.33
CA VAL A 179 -18.32 -3.56 -3.47
C VAL A 179 -17.06 -3.58 -4.32
N LEU A 180 -16.16 -2.63 -4.07
CA LEU A 180 -14.81 -2.65 -4.61
C LEU A 180 -13.92 -3.45 -3.66
N GLU A 181 -13.48 -4.62 -4.10
CA GLU A 181 -12.76 -5.59 -3.30
C GLU A 181 -11.24 -5.43 -3.52
N ILE A 182 -10.54 -4.67 -2.67
CA ILE A 182 -9.07 -4.53 -2.70
C ILE A 182 -8.49 -5.63 -1.81
N GLY A 183 -8.15 -6.75 -2.43
CA GLY A 183 -7.87 -8.03 -1.75
C GLY A 183 -6.42 -8.24 -1.32
N GLY A 184 -5.64 -7.18 -1.11
CA GLY A 184 -4.22 -7.21 -0.75
C GLY A 184 -3.29 -7.18 -1.95
N ASP A 185 -2.02 -6.84 -1.70
CA ASP A 185 -0.99 -6.66 -2.71
C ASP A 185 -1.44 -5.74 -3.86
N PHE A 186 -2.17 -4.67 -3.49
CA PHE A 186 -2.51 -3.60 -4.42
C PHE A 186 -1.27 -2.84 -4.86
N PHE A 187 -0.37 -2.51 -3.92
CA PHE A 187 0.95 -2.00 -4.21
C PHE A 187 1.98 -3.13 -4.29
N ASN A 188 3.01 -2.93 -5.11
CA ASN A 188 4.05 -3.93 -5.27
C ASN A 188 5.05 -3.97 -4.10
N SER A 189 5.13 -2.91 -3.30
CA SER A 189 6.01 -2.81 -2.12
C SER A 189 5.36 -2.10 -0.95
N ASN A 190 5.90 -2.33 0.27
CA ASN A 190 5.35 -1.79 1.51
C ASN A 190 5.77 -0.36 1.83
N GLY A 191 6.82 0.14 1.19
CA GLY A 191 7.36 1.46 1.49
C GLY A 191 8.34 1.99 0.44
N SER A 192 8.96 3.11 0.75
CA SER A 192 9.91 3.81 -0.13
C SER A 192 11.24 3.08 -0.34
N ASP A 193 11.48 2.02 0.38
CA ASP A 193 12.63 1.12 0.26
C ASP A 193 12.45 0.05 -0.83
N ALA A 194 11.32 0.07 -1.53
CA ALA A 194 10.97 -0.91 -2.57
C ALA A 194 11.10 -2.36 -2.09
N ALA A 195 10.59 -2.65 -0.91
CA ALA A 195 10.61 -3.99 -0.33
C ALA A 195 9.22 -4.39 0.21
N THR A 196 9.00 -5.70 0.31
CA THR A 196 7.82 -6.23 1.00
C THR A 196 7.92 -5.98 2.51
N LYS A 197 6.85 -6.15 3.27
CA LYS A 197 6.87 -6.04 4.74
C LYS A 197 7.95 -6.90 5.40
N LYS A 198 8.33 -8.02 4.82
CA LYS A 198 9.39 -8.92 5.31
C LYS A 198 10.79 -8.55 4.81
N GLY A 199 10.92 -7.47 4.04
CA GLY A 199 12.20 -6.98 3.53
C GLY A 199 12.67 -7.65 2.23
N THR A 200 11.81 -8.37 1.50
CA THR A 200 12.16 -8.89 0.17
C THR A 200 12.20 -7.72 -0.82
N PRO A 201 13.33 -7.46 -1.51
CA PRO A 201 13.43 -6.40 -2.51
C PRO A 201 12.47 -6.64 -3.68
N MET A 202 11.84 -5.56 -4.15
CA MET A 202 10.89 -5.58 -5.26
C MET A 202 11.36 -4.66 -6.40
N ALA A 203 11.13 -5.10 -7.64
CA ALA A 203 11.38 -4.25 -8.80
C ALA A 203 10.24 -3.23 -8.96
N GLU A 204 10.57 -1.94 -8.85
CA GLU A 204 9.64 -0.82 -8.96
C GLU A 204 9.98 0.04 -10.17
N ASP A 205 8.97 0.38 -10.97
CA ASP A 205 9.12 1.24 -12.17
C ASP A 205 9.18 2.73 -11.82
N ALA A 206 8.67 3.13 -10.68
CA ALA A 206 8.53 4.53 -10.33
C ALA A 206 8.91 4.80 -8.87
N ARG A 207 9.15 6.10 -8.59
CA ARG A 207 9.36 6.56 -7.22
C ARG A 207 8.08 6.37 -6.40
N TYR A 208 8.25 6.04 -5.13
CA TYR A 208 7.18 5.84 -4.17
C TYR A 208 6.06 6.89 -4.26
N LEU A 209 6.40 8.19 -4.19
CA LEU A 209 5.40 9.27 -4.25
C LEU A 209 4.66 9.36 -5.60
N LYS A 210 5.30 8.97 -6.72
CA LYS A 210 4.61 8.91 -8.01
C LYS A 210 3.60 7.75 -8.02
N THR A 211 3.96 6.61 -7.43
CA THR A 211 3.07 5.46 -7.30
C THR A 211 1.85 5.79 -6.44
N GLU A 212 2.06 6.48 -5.29
CA GLU A 212 0.95 6.97 -4.44
C GLU A 212 0.00 7.88 -5.22
N ASN A 213 0.53 8.90 -5.87
CA ASN A 213 -0.27 9.88 -6.63
C ASN A 213 -1.16 9.23 -7.70
N TYR A 214 -0.62 8.22 -8.40
CA TYR A 214 -1.38 7.49 -9.41
C TYR A 214 -2.45 6.59 -8.78
N ALA A 215 -2.16 5.96 -7.65
CA ALA A 215 -3.12 5.15 -6.90
C ALA A 215 -4.29 6.00 -6.38
N GLU A 216 -4.00 7.19 -5.85
CA GLU A 216 -5.00 8.16 -5.41
C GLU A 216 -5.95 8.53 -6.57
N GLU A 217 -5.39 8.96 -7.70
CA GLU A 217 -6.17 9.31 -8.89
C GLU A 217 -7.02 8.14 -9.40
N MET A 218 -6.43 6.95 -9.52
CA MET A 218 -7.11 5.77 -10.04
C MET A 218 -8.28 5.34 -9.16
N LEU A 219 -8.06 5.20 -7.85
CA LEU A 219 -9.09 4.68 -6.95
C LEU A 219 -10.20 5.71 -6.70
N VAL A 220 -9.87 7.00 -6.55
CA VAL A 220 -10.89 8.04 -6.44
C VAL A 220 -11.75 8.08 -7.71
N THR A 221 -11.13 8.09 -8.89
CA THR A 221 -11.87 8.09 -10.16
C THR A 221 -12.78 6.85 -10.29
N ALA A 222 -12.28 5.67 -9.95
CA ALA A 222 -13.06 4.43 -10.01
C ALA A 222 -14.26 4.46 -9.06
N ILE A 223 -14.07 4.88 -7.82
CA ILE A 223 -15.14 4.98 -6.82
C ILE A 223 -16.21 5.97 -7.29
N ASP A 224 -15.80 7.13 -7.80
CA ASP A 224 -16.72 8.15 -8.32
C ASP A 224 -17.53 7.62 -9.53
N MET A 225 -16.87 6.92 -10.46
CA MET A 225 -17.54 6.32 -11.61
C MET A 225 -18.51 5.20 -11.20
N LEU A 226 -18.11 4.30 -10.30
CA LEU A 226 -18.96 3.22 -9.80
C LEU A 226 -20.17 3.75 -9.03
N SER A 227 -20.04 4.86 -8.31
CA SER A 227 -21.13 5.46 -7.53
C SER A 227 -22.27 6.00 -8.39
N THR A 228 -22.06 6.18 -9.70
CA THR A 228 -23.14 6.56 -10.63
C THR A 228 -24.15 5.43 -10.89
N HIS A 229 -23.79 4.17 -10.59
CA HIS A 229 -24.59 2.98 -10.88
C HIS A 229 -25.16 2.29 -9.62
N CYS A 230 -25.02 2.89 -8.45
CA CYS A 230 -25.51 2.28 -7.20
C CYS A 230 -25.98 3.32 -6.18
N ASN A 231 -26.67 2.82 -5.14
CA ASN A 231 -27.02 3.64 -3.98
C ASN A 231 -25.81 3.84 -3.06
N LYS A 232 -24.88 2.85 -3.02
CA LYS A 232 -23.75 2.84 -2.12
C LYS A 232 -22.55 2.14 -2.73
N VAL A 233 -21.35 2.72 -2.57
CA VAL A 233 -20.08 2.06 -2.83
C VAL A 233 -19.46 1.65 -1.49
N ASN A 234 -19.13 0.38 -1.37
CA ASN A 234 -18.42 -0.16 -0.22
C ASN A 234 -17.02 -0.62 -0.67
N VAL A 235 -15.99 -0.03 -0.11
CA VAL A 235 -14.59 -0.40 -0.41
C VAL A 235 -14.05 -1.28 0.70
N VAL A 236 -13.81 -2.54 0.40
CA VAL A 236 -13.22 -3.50 1.33
C VAL A 236 -11.73 -3.59 1.05
N VAL A 237 -10.90 -3.23 2.03
CA VAL A 237 -9.44 -3.22 1.90
C VAL A 237 -8.84 -4.31 2.78
N ILE A 238 -8.11 -5.24 2.21
CA ILE A 238 -7.39 -6.31 2.92
C ILE A 238 -5.89 -6.09 2.74
N PRO A 239 -5.09 -5.96 3.81
CA PRO A 239 -3.65 -5.84 3.70
C PRO A 239 -3.02 -7.13 3.15
N GLY A 240 -2.12 -7.00 2.18
CA GLY A 240 -1.35 -8.09 1.60
C GLY A 240 0.00 -8.31 2.27
N ASN A 241 0.83 -9.17 1.71
CA ASN A 241 2.19 -9.36 2.23
C ASN A 241 3.21 -8.39 1.59
N HIS A 242 2.91 -7.83 0.43
CA HIS A 242 3.73 -6.81 -0.21
C HIS A 242 3.50 -5.43 0.40
N ASP A 243 2.28 -5.09 0.76
CA ASP A 243 1.83 -3.73 1.05
C ASP A 243 1.09 -3.56 2.39
N ALA A 244 1.28 -4.48 3.32
CA ALA A 244 0.46 -4.59 4.53
C ALA A 244 0.26 -3.27 5.30
N ASP A 245 1.32 -2.49 5.51
CA ASP A 245 1.22 -1.22 6.23
C ASP A 245 0.82 -0.07 5.28
N ARG A 246 1.38 -0.08 4.07
CA ARG A 246 1.14 0.94 3.04
C ARG A 246 -0.34 1.00 2.65
N LEU A 247 -0.94 -0.15 2.35
CA LEU A 247 -2.32 -0.22 1.91
C LEU A 247 -3.31 0.21 3.00
N VAL A 248 -3.03 -0.10 4.28
CA VAL A 248 -3.83 0.38 5.41
C VAL A 248 -3.77 1.90 5.52
N VAL A 249 -2.56 2.50 5.48
CA VAL A 249 -2.40 3.97 5.52
C VAL A 249 -3.08 4.62 4.32
N PHE A 250 -2.96 4.04 3.13
CA PHE A 250 -3.64 4.51 1.93
C PHE A 250 -5.17 4.43 2.06
N SER A 251 -5.71 3.39 2.71
CA SER A 251 -7.15 3.29 2.96
C SER A 251 -7.68 4.38 3.89
N HIS A 252 -6.85 4.86 4.84
CA HIS A 252 -7.19 6.03 5.67
C HIS A 252 -7.28 7.31 4.85
N PHE A 253 -6.45 7.46 3.80
CA PHE A 253 -6.60 8.56 2.84
C PHE A 253 -7.95 8.49 2.14
N LEU A 254 -8.35 7.34 1.60
CA LEU A 254 -9.67 7.17 0.96
C LEU A 254 -10.82 7.47 1.94
N ALA A 255 -10.74 6.99 3.17
CA ALA A 255 -11.74 7.27 4.21
C ALA A 255 -11.81 8.77 4.53
N ALA A 256 -10.67 9.46 4.61
CA ALA A 256 -10.63 10.90 4.81
C ALA A 256 -11.18 11.67 3.60
N TRP A 257 -10.90 11.19 2.38
CA TRP A 257 -11.42 11.79 1.14
C TRP A 257 -12.95 11.74 1.07
N TYR A 258 -13.53 10.60 1.39
CA TYR A 258 -14.98 10.38 1.33
C TYR A 258 -15.73 10.65 2.63
N ARG A 259 -15.08 11.20 3.68
CA ARG A 259 -15.70 11.43 5.01
C ARG A 259 -17.00 12.23 5.02
N SER A 260 -17.26 13.02 3.99
CA SER A 260 -18.47 13.82 3.86
C SER A 260 -19.47 13.25 2.82
N ASN A 261 -19.24 12.02 2.38
CA ASN A 261 -20.09 11.31 1.42
C ASN A 261 -20.60 10.00 2.03
N ASP A 262 -21.80 10.02 2.59
CA ASP A 262 -22.42 8.86 3.25
C ASP A 262 -22.73 7.69 2.29
N GLU A 263 -22.62 7.91 0.99
CA GLU A 263 -22.86 6.91 -0.05
C GLU A 263 -21.58 6.09 -0.36
N VAL A 264 -20.42 6.52 0.15
CA VAL A 264 -19.16 5.80 0.01
C VAL A 264 -18.65 5.40 1.38
N VAL A 265 -18.49 4.10 1.61
CA VAL A 265 -17.98 3.54 2.86
C VAL A 265 -16.66 2.84 2.61
N ILE A 266 -15.64 3.28 3.29
CA ILE A 266 -14.30 2.67 3.23
C ILE A 266 -14.09 1.83 4.50
N ASN A 267 -13.90 0.53 4.35
CA ASN A 267 -13.52 -0.34 5.45
C ASN A 267 -11.99 -0.34 5.59
N ASP A 268 -11.48 0.67 6.29
CA ASP A 268 -10.07 0.98 6.50
C ASP A 268 -9.44 0.33 7.74
N THR A 269 -10.16 -0.59 8.39
CA THR A 269 -9.61 -1.30 9.54
C THR A 269 -8.38 -2.13 9.16
N PRO A 270 -7.36 -2.27 10.03
CA PRO A 270 -6.13 -3.03 9.72
C PRO A 270 -6.31 -4.55 9.85
N LEU A 271 -7.56 -5.03 9.83
CA LEU A 271 -7.86 -6.45 9.93
C LEU A 271 -7.47 -7.19 8.65
N THR A 272 -6.82 -8.33 8.80
CA THR A 272 -6.40 -9.21 7.70
C THR A 272 -7.53 -10.07 7.15
N HIS A 273 -8.63 -10.14 7.88
CA HIS A 273 -9.84 -10.86 7.50
C HIS A 273 -11.05 -9.96 7.70
N LYS A 274 -11.85 -9.78 6.68
CA LYS A 274 -13.07 -8.97 6.73
C LYS A 274 -14.23 -9.75 6.16
N THR A 275 -15.43 -9.41 6.62
CA THR A 275 -16.64 -10.05 6.14
C THR A 275 -17.66 -9.02 5.70
N LEU A 276 -18.49 -9.41 4.74
CA LEU A 276 -19.64 -8.64 4.29
C LEU A 276 -20.87 -9.56 4.22
N ARG A 277 -21.98 -9.07 4.73
CA ARG A 277 -23.28 -9.74 4.60
C ARG A 277 -24.22 -8.88 3.77
N TYR A 278 -24.83 -9.48 2.75
CA TYR A 278 -25.88 -8.87 1.96
C TYR A 278 -27.06 -9.85 1.81
N GLY A 279 -28.11 -9.66 2.60
CA GLY A 279 -29.23 -10.59 2.67
C GLY A 279 -28.79 -12.00 3.02
N THR A 280 -28.92 -12.95 2.08
CA THR A 280 -28.53 -14.36 2.20
C THR A 280 -27.13 -14.66 1.67
N VAL A 281 -26.36 -13.63 1.34
CA VAL A 281 -24.98 -13.75 0.86
C VAL A 281 -24.02 -13.36 1.97
N TYR A 282 -23.03 -14.20 2.22
CA TYR A 282 -21.96 -13.98 3.21
C TYR A 282 -20.60 -14.15 2.54
N LEU A 283 -19.83 -13.07 2.48
CA LEU A 283 -18.52 -13.01 1.84
C LEU A 283 -17.45 -12.85 2.92
N LEU A 284 -16.41 -13.66 2.84
CA LEU A 284 -15.15 -13.50 3.55
C LEU A 284 -14.10 -12.98 2.57
N TYR A 285 -13.25 -12.08 3.04
CA TYR A 285 -12.08 -11.56 2.34
C TYR A 285 -10.83 -11.82 3.14
N THR A 286 -9.82 -12.41 2.51
CA THR A 286 -8.49 -12.63 3.06
C THR A 286 -7.47 -12.61 1.94
N HIS A 287 -6.22 -12.16 2.21
CA HIS A 287 -5.21 -12.16 1.16
C HIS A 287 -4.65 -13.57 0.90
N GLN A 288 -4.35 -14.33 1.95
CA GLN A 288 -3.75 -15.66 1.82
C GLN A 288 -4.77 -16.78 2.00
N MET A 289 -4.53 -17.91 1.31
CA MET A 289 -5.28 -19.14 1.53
C MET A 289 -5.07 -19.63 2.97
N LEU A 290 -6.17 -19.96 3.63
CA LEU A 290 -6.18 -20.46 5.01
C LEU A 290 -6.54 -21.93 5.05
N THR A 291 -5.98 -22.66 6.00
CA THR A 291 -6.27 -24.09 6.20
C THR A 291 -7.68 -24.33 6.73
N ASP A 292 -8.20 -23.39 7.52
CA ASP A 292 -9.45 -23.54 8.27
C ASP A 292 -10.40 -22.36 8.03
N ILE A 293 -10.85 -22.21 6.76
CA ILE A 293 -11.78 -21.16 6.33
C ILE A 293 -13.14 -21.28 7.04
N ILE A 294 -13.63 -22.49 7.22
CA ILE A 294 -14.94 -22.76 7.80
C ILE A 294 -15.05 -22.24 9.24
N PRO A 295 -14.19 -22.65 10.19
CA PRO A 295 -14.23 -22.14 11.54
C PRO A 295 -13.94 -20.63 11.61
N LEU A 296 -13.13 -20.08 10.70
CA LEU A 296 -12.91 -18.65 10.63
C LEU A 296 -14.20 -17.91 10.26
N MET A 297 -14.88 -18.30 9.19
CA MET A 297 -16.15 -17.66 8.77
C MET A 297 -17.21 -17.75 9.87
N ALA A 298 -17.33 -18.91 10.52
CA ALA A 298 -18.28 -19.13 11.62
C ALA A 298 -17.94 -18.25 12.85
N SER A 299 -16.64 -18.04 13.13
CA SER A 299 -16.19 -17.25 14.28
C SER A 299 -16.34 -15.75 14.04
N LEU A 300 -16.08 -15.28 12.80
CA LEU A 300 -16.15 -13.85 12.48
C LEU A 300 -17.59 -13.33 12.48
N ASN A 301 -18.55 -14.10 11.99
CA ASN A 301 -19.96 -13.73 12.04
C ASN A 301 -20.84 -15.00 12.09
N PRO A 302 -21.08 -15.55 13.29
CA PRO A 302 -21.84 -16.79 13.46
C PRO A 302 -23.29 -16.69 12.95
N VAL A 303 -23.91 -15.51 13.07
CA VAL A 303 -25.28 -15.29 12.59
C VAL A 303 -25.33 -15.34 11.06
N ALA A 304 -24.44 -14.60 10.38
CA ALA A 304 -24.36 -14.65 8.92
C ALA A 304 -24.00 -16.05 8.43
N PHE A 305 -23.10 -16.73 9.13
CA PHE A 305 -22.71 -18.10 8.78
C PHE A 305 -23.88 -19.07 8.86
N ALA A 306 -24.74 -18.96 9.87
CA ALA A 306 -25.90 -19.82 10.05
C ALA A 306 -27.06 -19.49 9.09
N GLU A 307 -27.31 -18.22 8.83
CA GLU A 307 -28.50 -17.77 8.09
C GLU A 307 -28.29 -17.64 6.58
N CYS A 308 -27.04 -17.38 6.13
CA CYS A 308 -26.76 -17.21 4.70
C CYS A 308 -26.55 -18.57 4.04
N HIS A 309 -27.18 -18.76 2.88
CA HIS A 309 -26.99 -19.97 2.07
C HIS A 309 -25.93 -19.82 0.98
N THR A 310 -25.59 -18.58 0.61
CA THR A 310 -24.45 -18.30 -0.31
C THR A 310 -23.28 -17.81 0.53
N ARG A 311 -22.27 -18.67 0.69
CA ARG A 311 -21.06 -18.38 1.46
C ARG A 311 -19.84 -18.49 0.55
N ILE A 312 -19.08 -17.39 0.44
CA ILE A 312 -17.91 -17.35 -0.44
C ILE A 312 -16.73 -16.79 0.34
N ALA A 313 -15.60 -17.48 0.26
CA ALA A 313 -14.32 -17.00 0.76
C ALA A 313 -13.46 -16.55 -0.44
N ASN A 314 -13.11 -15.26 -0.44
CA ASN A 314 -12.28 -14.63 -1.45
C ASN A 314 -10.84 -14.61 -0.97
N VAL A 315 -9.91 -15.17 -1.77
CA VAL A 315 -8.48 -15.25 -1.46
C VAL A 315 -7.63 -14.79 -2.65
N GLY A 316 -6.49 -14.17 -2.41
CA GLY A 316 -5.51 -13.74 -3.40
C GLY A 316 -4.19 -14.49 -3.33
N HIS A 317 -3.08 -13.77 -3.44
CA HIS A 317 -1.69 -14.17 -3.20
C HIS A 317 -1.05 -15.05 -4.28
N LEU A 318 -1.75 -15.98 -4.87
CA LEU A 318 -1.16 -16.92 -5.83
C LEU A 318 -1.36 -16.52 -7.29
N HIS A 319 -2.01 -15.40 -7.56
CA HIS A 319 -2.26 -14.81 -8.88
C HIS A 319 -2.92 -15.75 -9.90
N THR A 320 -3.38 -16.90 -9.46
CA THR A 320 -3.99 -17.92 -10.34
C THR A 320 -5.44 -18.12 -9.96
N ARG A 321 -6.32 -18.08 -10.95
CA ARG A 321 -7.71 -18.47 -10.71
C ARG A 321 -7.75 -19.97 -10.40
N LYS A 322 -8.25 -20.28 -9.23
CA LYS A 322 -8.67 -21.64 -8.87
C LYS A 322 -10.02 -21.54 -8.20
N ASP A 323 -11.00 -22.19 -8.75
CA ASP A 323 -12.19 -22.55 -8.03
C ASP A 323 -11.84 -23.83 -7.25
N THR A 324 -11.11 -23.63 -6.14
CA THR A 324 -10.69 -24.74 -5.30
C THR A 324 -11.85 -25.09 -4.39
N THR A 325 -12.72 -25.88 -4.90
CA THR A 325 -13.60 -26.64 -4.07
C THR A 325 -12.88 -27.90 -3.69
N THR A 326 -12.29 -27.92 -2.52
CA THR A 326 -12.00 -29.19 -1.89
C THR A 326 -13.34 -29.84 -1.58
N THR A 327 -13.45 -31.14 -1.72
CA THR A 327 -14.68 -31.91 -1.37
C THR A 327 -15.17 -31.54 0.03
N ARG A 328 -14.26 -31.15 0.93
CA ARG A 328 -14.54 -30.74 2.30
C ARG A 328 -15.24 -29.39 2.40
N ASP A 329 -14.91 -28.44 1.53
CA ASP A 329 -15.52 -27.09 1.55
C ASP A 329 -16.92 -27.12 0.93
N TYR A 330 -17.16 -27.96 -0.08
CA TYR A 330 -18.47 -28.22 -0.65
C TYR A 330 -19.44 -28.84 0.36
N ASP A 331 -18.96 -29.79 1.18
CA ASP A 331 -19.78 -30.47 2.18
C ASP A 331 -20.34 -29.49 3.23
N HIS A 332 -19.71 -28.30 3.37
CA HIS A 332 -20.15 -27.23 4.28
C HIS A 332 -20.79 -26.04 3.57
N GLY A 333 -20.98 -26.11 2.24
CA GLY A 333 -21.64 -25.06 1.44
C GLY A 333 -20.88 -23.74 1.38
N ILE A 334 -19.53 -23.80 1.33
CA ILE A 334 -18.65 -22.64 1.13
C ILE A 334 -17.93 -22.78 -0.21
N GLU A 335 -18.04 -21.75 -1.04
CA GLU A 335 -17.24 -21.60 -2.25
C GLU A 335 -15.95 -20.85 -1.91
N VAL A 336 -14.79 -21.40 -2.22
CA VAL A 336 -13.50 -20.72 -2.09
C VAL A 336 -13.04 -20.26 -3.45
N VAL A 337 -12.97 -18.94 -3.64
CA VAL A 337 -12.57 -18.30 -4.88
C VAL A 337 -11.16 -17.74 -4.70
N GLN A 338 -10.18 -18.35 -5.36
CA GLN A 338 -8.86 -17.76 -5.50
C GLN A 338 -8.87 -16.83 -6.70
N HIS A 339 -8.56 -15.54 -6.43
CA HIS A 339 -8.63 -14.50 -7.43
C HIS A 339 -7.41 -14.50 -8.35
N PRO A 340 -7.62 -14.29 -9.66
CA PRO A 340 -6.55 -14.01 -10.60
C PRO A 340 -6.04 -12.58 -10.41
N ALA A 341 -4.86 -12.28 -10.96
CA ALA A 341 -4.28 -10.95 -11.00
C ALA A 341 -4.45 -10.28 -12.36
N LEU A 342 -4.48 -8.95 -12.38
CA LEU A 342 -4.52 -8.17 -13.62
C LEU A 342 -3.15 -7.93 -14.24
N ILE A 343 -2.07 -8.28 -13.55
CA ILE A 343 -0.68 -8.08 -13.98
C ILE A 343 -0.18 -9.26 -14.83
N PRO A 344 0.77 -9.05 -15.75
CA PRO A 344 1.48 -10.14 -16.42
C PRO A 344 2.40 -10.88 -15.44
N GLY A 345 2.78 -12.13 -15.80
CA GLY A 345 3.82 -12.86 -15.09
C GLY A 345 5.18 -12.16 -15.22
N ASP A 346 5.94 -12.11 -14.13
CA ASP A 346 7.33 -11.65 -14.13
C ASP A 346 8.30 -12.80 -14.39
N SER A 347 9.61 -12.50 -14.50
CA SER A 347 10.65 -13.51 -14.77
C SER A 347 10.67 -14.62 -13.71
N TRP A 348 10.47 -14.27 -12.43
CA TRP A 348 10.43 -15.24 -11.35
C TRP A 348 9.25 -16.21 -11.47
N SER A 349 8.06 -15.70 -11.75
CA SER A 349 6.85 -16.53 -11.88
C SER A 349 6.94 -17.45 -13.12
N VAL A 350 7.47 -16.93 -14.22
CA VAL A 350 7.68 -17.71 -15.45
C VAL A 350 8.73 -18.81 -15.23
N GLU A 351 9.85 -18.50 -14.57
CA GLU A 351 10.88 -19.50 -14.22
C GLU A 351 10.32 -20.64 -13.37
N LYS A 352 9.40 -20.33 -12.46
CA LYS A 352 8.72 -21.31 -11.60
C LYS A 352 7.55 -22.03 -12.28
N GLY A 353 7.22 -21.67 -13.52
CA GLY A 353 6.08 -22.23 -14.23
C GLY A 353 4.71 -21.72 -13.74
N TYR A 354 4.68 -20.63 -13.01
CA TYR A 354 3.44 -19.98 -12.54
C TYR A 354 2.89 -19.07 -13.64
N ILE A 355 2.33 -19.66 -14.67
CA ILE A 355 1.70 -18.93 -15.77
C ILE A 355 0.20 -18.89 -15.51
N SER A 356 -0.34 -17.70 -15.28
CA SER A 356 -1.77 -17.47 -15.13
C SER A 356 -2.29 -16.48 -16.17
N SER A 357 -3.55 -16.66 -16.57
CA SER A 357 -4.24 -15.67 -17.38
C SER A 357 -4.51 -14.42 -16.54
N ARG A 358 -4.26 -13.25 -17.12
CA ARG A 358 -4.60 -11.96 -16.52
C ARG A 358 -6.12 -11.79 -16.56
N GLN A 359 -6.74 -11.63 -15.41
CA GLN A 359 -8.19 -11.49 -15.33
C GLN A 359 -8.61 -10.59 -14.19
N GLY A 360 -9.75 -9.90 -14.38
CA GLY A 360 -10.51 -9.25 -13.33
C GLY A 360 -11.86 -9.96 -13.16
N LEU A 361 -12.28 -10.20 -11.93
CA LEU A 361 -13.50 -10.92 -11.63
C LEU A 361 -14.60 -9.96 -11.17
N ILE A 362 -15.79 -10.09 -11.76
CA ILE A 362 -16.96 -9.27 -11.48
C ILE A 362 -18.13 -10.20 -11.20
N ARG A 363 -18.83 -10.02 -10.08
CA ARG A 363 -19.95 -10.92 -9.71
C ARG A 363 -21.18 -10.12 -9.31
N VAL A 364 -22.33 -10.60 -9.73
CA VAL A 364 -23.63 -10.08 -9.36
C VAL A 364 -24.33 -11.03 -8.40
N PHE A 365 -24.79 -10.51 -7.29
CA PHE A 365 -25.56 -11.27 -6.30
C PHE A 365 -26.93 -10.61 -6.10
N HIS A 366 -27.92 -11.43 -5.83
CA HIS A 366 -29.23 -11.01 -5.41
C HIS A 366 -29.41 -11.27 -3.90
N LYS A 367 -30.04 -10.34 -3.21
CA LYS A 367 -30.27 -10.36 -1.76
C LYS A 367 -30.88 -11.66 -1.22
N LYS A 368 -31.75 -12.30 -2.04
CA LYS A 368 -32.47 -13.53 -1.67
C LYS A 368 -31.95 -14.79 -2.40
N PHE A 369 -31.47 -14.63 -3.63
CA PHE A 369 -31.18 -15.78 -4.49
C PHE A 369 -29.68 -16.13 -4.61
N GLY A 370 -28.80 -15.33 -3.96
CA GLY A 370 -27.37 -15.56 -4.01
C GLY A 370 -26.71 -15.14 -5.33
N LYS A 371 -25.67 -15.83 -5.77
CA LYS A 371 -24.89 -15.49 -6.97
C LYS A 371 -25.74 -15.67 -8.24
N LEU A 372 -25.94 -14.60 -9.03
CA LEU A 372 -26.69 -14.60 -10.28
C LEU A 372 -25.79 -14.67 -11.51
N ALA A 373 -24.68 -13.95 -11.51
CA ALA A 373 -23.79 -13.87 -12.66
C ALA A 373 -22.33 -13.66 -12.22
N GLU A 374 -21.45 -14.07 -13.11
CA GLU A 374 -20.00 -13.86 -12.98
C GLU A 374 -19.46 -13.48 -14.36
N PHE A 375 -18.64 -12.44 -14.41
CA PHE A 375 -18.01 -11.95 -15.63
C PHE A 375 -16.50 -11.91 -15.39
N ASN A 376 -15.74 -12.26 -16.42
CA ASN A 376 -14.29 -12.17 -16.43
C ASN A 376 -13.87 -11.07 -17.41
N TYR A 377 -13.07 -10.13 -16.91
CA TYR A 377 -12.33 -9.21 -17.74
C TYR A 377 -10.99 -9.84 -18.12
N GLU A 378 -10.67 -9.86 -19.39
CA GLU A 378 -9.34 -10.26 -19.90
C GLU A 378 -8.72 -9.09 -20.66
N PRO A 379 -7.51 -8.63 -20.30
CA PRO A 379 -6.90 -7.43 -20.90
C PRO A 379 -6.73 -7.46 -22.42
N HIS A 380 -6.75 -8.63 -23.04
CA HIS A 380 -6.58 -8.79 -24.50
C HIS A 380 -7.74 -8.23 -25.33
N PHE A 381 -8.92 -8.02 -24.74
CA PHE A 381 -10.08 -7.53 -25.47
C PHE A 381 -10.05 -6.02 -25.74
N PHE A 382 -9.15 -5.26 -25.14
CA PHE A 382 -9.13 -3.80 -25.20
C PHE A 382 -7.79 -3.22 -25.69
N ILE A 383 -6.93 -4.02 -26.32
CA ILE A 383 -5.79 -3.49 -27.04
C ILE A 383 -6.29 -3.10 -28.44
N SER A 384 -6.85 -1.91 -28.56
CA SER A 384 -6.83 -1.19 -29.83
C SER A 384 -5.42 -0.59 -29.98
N ASP A 385 -4.77 -0.87 -31.06
CA ASP A 385 -3.49 -0.36 -31.50
C ASP A 385 -3.34 1.15 -31.36
#